data_7635715ed0320fa36e01bffbdc69dbbf
#
_entry.id   7635715ed0320fa36e01bffbdc69dbbf
#
_cell.length_a   1.000
_cell.length_b   1.000
_cell.length_c   1.000
_cell.angle_alpha   90.00
_cell.angle_beta   90.00
_cell.angle_gamma   90.00
#
_symmetry.space_group_name_H-M   'P 1'
#
loop_
_entity.id
_entity.type
_entity.pdbx_description
1 polymer ?
#
loop_
_entity_poly.entity_id
_entity_poly.type
_entity_poly.pdbx_seq_one_letter_code
_entity_poly.pdbx_strand_id
1 'polypeptide(L)'
;MKRLLLSVFATLLMSSIAVAQGNPITTANVSPNPVESKASLTFEEPVNEELTIVIKDLTGKVVSNFKSDYQGQEYSSVNLDMVESLKRGIYIIQITGVSGKVKTLKFQKT
;
A
#
# COMPACT_ATOMS: atom_id res chain seq x y z
N MET A 1 44.99 8.87 -10.41
CA MET A 1 44.25 8.67 -9.17
C MET A 1 42.84 9.21 -9.21
N LYS A 2 42.65 10.46 -9.63
CA LYS A 2 41.30 11.05 -9.66
C LYS A 2 40.34 10.27 -10.57
N ARG A 3 40.84 9.76 -11.70
CA ARG A 3 40.01 9.01 -12.66
C ARG A 3 39.48 7.68 -12.08
N LEU A 4 40.30 7.02 -11.26
CA LEU A 4 39.92 5.77 -10.62
C LEU A 4 38.81 5.99 -9.60
N LEU A 5 38.88 7.07 -8.84
CA LEU A 5 37.85 7.41 -7.85
C LEU A 5 36.50 7.68 -8.52
N LEU A 6 36.49 8.39 -9.65
CA LEU A 6 35.27 8.65 -10.40
C LEU A 6 34.62 7.37 -10.93
N SER A 7 35.45 6.44 -11.39
CA SER A 7 34.97 5.15 -11.90
C SER A 7 34.28 4.34 -10.82
N VAL A 8 34.87 4.25 -9.63
CA VAL A 8 34.29 3.53 -8.50
C VAL A 8 32.97 4.17 -8.05
N PHE A 9 32.92 5.49 -8.04
CA PHE A 9 31.73 6.22 -7.66
C PHE A 9 30.56 5.94 -8.62
N ALA A 10 30.82 5.89 -9.91
CA ALA A 10 29.81 5.60 -10.91
C ALA A 10 29.22 4.19 -10.73
N THR A 11 30.06 3.23 -10.39
CA THR A 11 29.61 1.86 -10.13
C THR A 11 28.66 1.80 -8.94
N LEU A 12 28.94 2.52 -7.88
CA LEU A 12 28.07 2.57 -6.70
C LEU A 12 26.69 3.16 -7.03
N LEU A 13 26.63 4.19 -7.86
CA LEU A 13 25.38 4.79 -8.28
C LEU A 13 24.51 3.80 -9.06
N MET A 14 25.10 3.03 -9.94
CA MET A 14 24.39 2.01 -10.70
C MET A 14 23.79 0.93 -9.80
N SER A 15 24.49 0.52 -8.77
CA SER A 15 24.00 -0.46 -7.80
C SER A 15 22.78 0.07 -7.03
N SER A 16 22.76 1.35 -6.70
CA SER A 16 21.64 1.96 -5.97
C SER A 16 20.35 1.93 -6.78
N ILE A 17 20.41 2.13 -8.09
CA ILE A 17 19.25 2.11 -8.96
C ILE A 17 18.60 0.73 -8.98
N ALA A 18 19.38 -0.32 -8.98
CA ALA A 18 18.87 -1.69 -9.04
C ALA A 18 18.02 -2.08 -7.81
N VAL A 19 18.23 -1.45 -6.67
CA VAL A 19 17.53 -1.77 -5.42
C VAL A 19 16.15 -1.09 -5.35
N ALA A 20 15.89 -0.09 -6.20
CA ALA A 20 14.67 0.71 -6.14
C ALA A 20 13.44 0.02 -6.72
N GLN A 21 13.54 -1.26 -7.14
CA GLN A 21 12.45 -1.98 -7.77
C GLN A 21 11.61 -2.73 -6.76
N GLY A 22 10.29 -2.87 -7.06
CA GLY A 22 9.44 -3.82 -6.41
C GLY A 22 8.81 -3.35 -5.11
N ASN A 23 7.96 -2.35 -5.18
CA ASN A 23 7.11 -2.00 -4.05
C ASN A 23 5.67 -2.44 -4.32
N PRO A 24 5.25 -3.63 -3.81
CA PRO A 24 3.90 -4.13 -4.05
C PRO A 24 2.78 -3.18 -3.62
N ILE A 25 3.04 -2.34 -2.62
CA ILE A 25 2.04 -1.39 -2.12
C ILE A 25 1.62 -0.40 -3.20
N THR A 26 2.51 -0.06 -4.14
CA THR A 26 2.17 0.87 -5.22
C THR A 26 1.12 0.33 -6.18
N THR A 27 0.93 -0.99 -6.21
CA THR A 27 -0.06 -1.65 -7.06
C THR A 27 -1.40 -1.84 -6.38
N ALA A 28 -1.55 -1.35 -5.14
CA ALA A 28 -2.75 -1.54 -4.34
C ALA A 28 -3.98 -0.94 -5.02
N ASN A 29 -5.09 -1.64 -4.92
CA ASN A 29 -6.36 -1.21 -5.47
C ASN A 29 -7.51 -1.76 -4.64
N VAL A 30 -8.61 -1.01 -4.55
CA VAL A 30 -9.82 -1.45 -3.88
C VAL A 30 -10.77 -2.05 -4.91
N SER A 31 -11.24 -3.27 -4.68
CA SER A 31 -12.12 -3.96 -5.62
C SER A 31 -13.27 -4.64 -4.89
N PRO A 32 -14.51 -4.46 -5.34
CA PRO A 32 -14.96 -3.55 -6.40
C PRO A 32 -14.96 -2.09 -5.95
N ASN A 33 -14.91 -1.17 -6.89
CA ASN A 33 -15.03 0.25 -6.64
C ASN A 33 -15.93 0.85 -7.73
N PRO A 34 -17.15 1.33 -7.45
CA PRO A 34 -17.72 1.59 -6.11
C PRO A 34 -17.96 0.32 -5.27
N VAL A 35 -17.87 0.50 -3.97
CA VAL A 35 -18.11 -0.57 -3.00
C VAL A 35 -19.57 -0.58 -2.58
N GLU A 36 -20.22 -1.73 -2.68
CA GLU A 36 -21.60 -1.89 -2.18
C GLU A 36 -21.61 -2.45 -0.77
N SER A 37 -21.27 -3.71 -0.60
CA SER A 37 -21.27 -4.37 0.71
C SER A 37 -19.93 -4.97 1.10
N LYS A 38 -19.21 -5.52 0.14
CA LYS A 38 -17.94 -6.18 0.40
C LYS A 38 -16.89 -5.64 -0.55
N ALA A 39 -15.66 -5.56 -0.07
CA ALA A 39 -14.52 -5.15 -0.87
C ALA A 39 -13.24 -5.78 -0.33
N SER A 40 -12.24 -5.80 -1.17
CA SER A 40 -10.89 -6.22 -0.80
C SER A 40 -9.89 -5.22 -1.32
N LEU A 41 -8.81 -5.08 -0.58
CA LEU A 41 -7.62 -4.38 -1.03
C LEU A 41 -6.77 -5.43 -1.76
N THR A 42 -6.48 -5.20 -3.04
CA THR A 42 -5.75 -6.15 -3.87
C THR A 42 -4.45 -5.57 -4.35
N PHE A 43 -3.47 -6.44 -4.60
CA PHE A 43 -2.15 -6.07 -5.06
C PHE A 43 -1.78 -6.92 -6.27
N GLU A 44 -1.14 -6.32 -7.26
CA GLU A 44 -0.66 -7.06 -8.44
C GLU A 44 0.51 -7.98 -8.08
N GLU A 45 1.34 -7.55 -7.13
CA GLU A 45 2.47 -8.34 -6.64
C GLU A 45 2.25 -8.72 -5.18
N PRO A 46 2.70 -9.91 -4.76
CA PRO A 46 2.52 -10.34 -3.37
C PRO A 46 3.20 -9.41 -2.38
N VAL A 47 2.53 -9.18 -1.26
CA VAL A 47 3.05 -8.40 -0.14
C VAL A 47 3.65 -9.34 0.89
N ASN A 48 4.84 -9.04 1.35
CA ASN A 48 5.56 -9.86 2.32
C ASN A 48 5.93 -9.05 3.57
N GLU A 49 4.97 -8.28 4.06
CA GLU A 49 5.12 -7.52 5.30
C GLU A 49 3.75 -7.20 5.88
N GLU A 50 3.73 -6.85 7.16
CA GLU A 50 2.51 -6.36 7.79
C GLU A 50 2.21 -4.93 7.30
N LEU A 51 0.94 -4.68 7.00
CA LEU A 51 0.48 -3.37 6.57
C LEU A 51 -0.44 -2.78 7.64
N THR A 52 -0.31 -1.50 7.89
CA THR A 52 -1.26 -0.71 8.67
C THR A 52 -2.20 -0.02 7.70
N ILE A 53 -3.49 -0.22 7.88
CA ILE A 53 -4.52 0.28 6.98
C ILE A 53 -5.42 1.21 7.76
N VAL A 54 -5.48 2.47 7.30
CA VAL A 54 -6.31 3.51 7.93
C VAL A 54 -7.29 4.01 6.89
N ILE A 55 -8.58 4.00 7.24
CA ILE A 55 -9.64 4.53 6.38
C ILE A 55 -10.18 5.81 7.01
N LYS A 56 -10.21 6.87 6.21
CA LYS A 56 -10.70 8.19 6.63
C LYS A 56 -11.82 8.64 5.73
N ASP A 57 -12.75 9.44 6.27
CA ASP A 57 -13.70 10.15 5.44
C ASP A 57 -13.05 11.40 4.84
N LEU A 58 -13.79 12.16 4.03
CA LEU A 58 -13.24 13.35 3.37
C LEU A 58 -12.94 14.49 4.33
N THR A 59 -13.45 14.44 5.57
CA THR A 59 -13.11 15.45 6.58
C THR A 59 -11.82 15.14 7.32
N GLY A 60 -11.22 13.98 7.02
CA GLY A 60 -10.01 13.53 7.69
C GLY A 60 -10.26 12.69 8.93
N LYS A 61 -11.53 12.42 9.27
CA LYS A 61 -11.86 11.60 10.42
C LYS A 61 -11.56 10.14 10.14
N VAL A 62 -10.82 9.49 11.05
CA VAL A 62 -10.54 8.05 10.95
C VAL A 62 -11.80 7.26 11.26
N VAL A 63 -12.24 6.44 10.32
CA VAL A 63 -13.40 5.56 10.48
C VAL A 63 -12.99 4.12 10.72
N SER A 64 -11.77 3.74 10.37
CA SER A 64 -11.24 2.40 10.62
C SER A 64 -9.72 2.44 10.66
N ASN A 65 -9.14 1.60 11.51
CA ASN A 65 -7.68 1.46 11.65
C ASN A 65 -7.39 0.02 12.05
N PHE A 66 -6.68 -0.70 11.21
CA PHE A 66 -6.35 -2.09 11.49
C PHE A 66 -5.07 -2.48 10.77
N LYS A 67 -4.54 -3.64 11.13
CA LYS A 67 -3.35 -4.22 10.51
C LYS A 67 -3.73 -5.44 9.70
N SER A 68 -3.01 -5.69 8.62
CA SER A 68 -3.18 -6.90 7.84
C SER A 68 -2.76 -8.11 8.68
N ASP A 69 -3.40 -9.26 8.40
CA ASP A 69 -3.07 -10.51 9.09
C ASP A 69 -1.87 -11.16 8.41
N TYR A 70 -0.68 -10.68 8.75
CA TYR A 70 0.56 -11.20 8.19
C TYR A 70 1.18 -12.20 9.16
N GLN A 71 1.37 -13.43 8.70
CA GLN A 71 1.93 -14.52 9.48
C GLN A 71 3.15 -15.14 8.81
N GLY A 72 3.97 -14.32 8.18
CA GLY A 72 5.19 -14.77 7.52
C GLY A 72 5.00 -15.32 6.13
N GLN A 73 3.78 -15.30 5.60
CA GLN A 73 3.48 -15.74 4.24
C GLN A 73 3.01 -14.58 3.38
N GLU A 74 3.42 -14.59 2.12
CA GLU A 74 3.00 -13.58 1.15
C GLU A 74 1.48 -13.61 0.95
N TYR A 75 0.90 -12.45 0.66
CA TYR A 75 -0.52 -12.33 0.37
C TYR A 75 -0.74 -11.27 -0.70
N SER A 76 -1.83 -11.40 -1.45
CA SER A 76 -2.18 -10.50 -2.55
C SER A 76 -3.49 -9.76 -2.30
N SER A 77 -4.16 -10.00 -1.18
CA SER A 77 -5.39 -9.30 -0.85
C SER A 77 -5.60 -9.19 0.64
N VAL A 78 -6.31 -8.15 1.04
CA VAL A 78 -6.74 -7.91 2.43
C VAL A 78 -8.23 -7.62 2.39
N ASN A 79 -9.01 -8.36 3.20
CA ASN A 79 -10.45 -8.12 3.30
C ASN A 79 -10.74 -6.80 3.98
N LEU A 80 -11.70 -6.06 3.44
CA LEU A 80 -12.17 -4.80 4.00
C LEU A 80 -13.59 -5.00 4.55
N ASP A 81 -13.72 -5.86 5.54
CA ASP A 81 -15.04 -6.23 6.07
C ASP A 81 -15.81 -5.05 6.66
N MET A 82 -15.10 -4.07 7.18
CA MET A 82 -15.71 -2.89 7.80
C MET A 82 -16.44 -2.00 6.80
N VAL A 83 -16.23 -2.16 5.49
CA VAL A 83 -16.86 -1.29 4.49
C VAL A 83 -18.38 -1.46 4.46
N GLU A 84 -18.88 -2.63 4.87
CA GLU A 84 -20.32 -2.87 4.92
C GLU A 84 -21.03 -1.90 5.86
N SER A 85 -20.39 -1.53 6.96
CA SER A 85 -20.98 -0.61 7.95
C SER A 85 -20.75 0.85 7.65
N LEU A 86 -19.99 1.17 6.60
CA LEU A 86 -19.73 2.56 6.24
C LEU A 86 -20.95 3.21 5.59
N LYS A 87 -21.16 4.47 5.89
CA LYS A 87 -22.18 5.27 5.24
C LYS A 87 -21.77 5.55 3.79
N ARG A 88 -22.76 5.80 2.95
CA ARG A 88 -22.54 6.22 1.57
C ARG A 88 -21.63 7.44 1.52
N GLY A 89 -20.63 7.42 0.67
CA GLY A 89 -19.71 8.53 0.52
C GLY A 89 -18.37 8.12 -0.06
N ILE A 90 -17.46 9.07 -0.09
CA ILE A 90 -16.11 8.88 -0.57
C ILE A 90 -15.17 8.77 0.61
N TYR A 91 -14.24 7.83 0.54
CA TYR A 91 -13.28 7.54 1.61
C TYR A 91 -11.88 7.49 1.06
N ILE A 92 -10.92 7.75 1.94
CA ILE A 92 -9.51 7.67 1.64
C ILE A 92 -8.92 6.52 2.46
N ILE A 93 -8.20 5.63 1.80
CA ILE A 93 -7.50 4.54 2.47
C ILE A 93 -6.01 4.81 2.38
N GLN A 94 -5.34 4.74 3.52
CA GLN A 94 -3.90 4.94 3.63
C GLN A 94 -3.27 3.64 4.08
N ILE A 95 -2.31 3.16 3.30
CA ILE A 95 -1.63 1.90 3.56
C ILE A 95 -0.18 2.20 3.89
N THR A 96 0.29 1.70 5.02
CA THR A 96 1.68 1.88 5.45
C THR A 96 2.30 0.53 5.76
N GLY A 97 3.44 0.24 5.15
CA GLY A 97 4.20 -0.96 5.43
C GLY A 97 5.23 -0.72 6.52
N VAL A 98 5.69 -1.79 7.16
CA VAL A 98 6.75 -1.71 8.17
C VAL A 98 8.05 -1.18 7.57
N SER A 99 8.23 -1.33 6.26
CA SER A 99 9.37 -0.79 5.52
C SER A 99 9.32 0.74 5.37
N GLY A 100 8.23 1.38 5.80
CA GLY A 100 8.04 2.83 5.67
C GLY A 100 7.37 3.27 4.38
N LYS A 101 7.01 2.35 3.51
CA LYS A 101 6.31 2.66 2.26
C LYS A 101 4.87 3.03 2.56
N VAL A 102 4.35 4.03 1.81
CA VAL A 102 2.98 4.54 2.00
C VAL A 102 2.29 4.62 0.66
N LYS A 103 1.03 4.22 0.63
CA LYS A 103 0.16 4.38 -0.54
C LYS A 103 -1.20 4.90 -0.08
N THR A 104 -1.72 5.88 -0.80
CA THR A 104 -3.04 6.46 -0.53
C THR A 104 -3.95 6.21 -1.71
N LEU A 105 -5.14 5.70 -1.43
CA LEU A 105 -6.16 5.40 -2.43
C LEU A 105 -7.47 6.06 -2.04
N LYS A 106 -8.35 6.19 -3.00
CA LYS A 106 -9.69 6.72 -2.80
C LYS A 106 -10.70 5.67 -3.29
N PHE A 107 -11.79 5.49 -2.54
CA PHE A 107 -12.88 4.63 -2.98
C PHE A 107 -14.23 5.24 -2.64
N GLN A 108 -15.25 4.78 -3.34
CA GLN A 108 -16.63 5.24 -3.14
C GLN A 108 -17.45 4.11 -2.53
N LYS A 109 -18.23 4.43 -1.47
CA LYS A 109 -19.20 3.52 -0.87
C LYS A 109 -20.59 3.94 -1.34
N THR A 110 -21.31 3.01 -1.93
CA THR A 110 -22.69 3.26 -2.40
C THR A 110 -23.74 2.68 -1.47
#